data_d2b8b32daa0090a2dc7262099f66a38f
#
_entry.id   d2b8b32daa0090a2dc7262099f66a38f
#
_cell.length_a   1.000
_cell.length_b   1.000
_cell.length_c   1.000
_cell.angle_alpha   90.00
_cell.angle_beta   90.00
_cell.angle_gamma   90.00
#
_symmetry.space_group_name_H-M   'P 1'
#
loop_
_entity.id
_entity.type
_entity.pdbx_description
1 polymer ?
#
loop_
_entity_poly.entity_id
_entity_poly.type
_entity_poly.pdbx_seq_one_letter_code
_entity_poly.pdbx_strand_id
1 'polypeptide(L)'
;AAAEFEGKVHVVDSKTIALGSAILTEVPEMFGAEGFLMNRCINREVFDKAVDMINGFKSYFISHNEVVYENPSPGNREGGITTLEDKSCGCVQKGGSAPIMDVVGYGDRVCQKGLNMLYGPGNDLVSATALTAAGAHMVLFTTGRGTPFGAPAPTMKIATNTPLAMKKANWIDFNAGTVADGTASLDETATDLFRYVLDVAFGSKTKKAVAAYQSSKSLTADGICG
;
A
#
# COMPACT_ATOMS: atom_id res chain seq x y z
N ALA A 1 1.96 -13.92 -9.54
CA ALA A 1 2.02 -12.63 -10.25
C ALA A 1 1.89 -11.45 -9.29
N ALA A 2 0.80 -11.36 -8.49
CA ALA A 2 0.65 -10.30 -7.48
C ALA A 2 1.80 -10.35 -6.45
N ALA A 3 2.15 -11.55 -5.96
CA ALA A 3 3.23 -11.74 -5.00
C ALA A 3 4.61 -11.33 -5.56
N GLU A 4 4.89 -11.59 -6.83
CA GLU A 4 6.14 -11.15 -7.48
C GLU A 4 6.21 -9.64 -7.61
N PHE A 5 5.10 -9.00 -7.93
CA PHE A 5 5.05 -7.54 -7.99
C PHE A 5 5.19 -6.91 -6.61
N GLU A 6 4.50 -7.44 -5.61
CA GLU A 6 4.62 -6.98 -4.22
C GLU A 6 6.05 -7.07 -3.71
N GLY A 7 6.79 -8.13 -4.09
CA GLY A 7 8.21 -8.25 -3.79
C GLY A 7 9.08 -7.12 -4.36
N LYS A 8 8.60 -6.39 -5.40
CA LYS A 8 9.35 -5.28 -6.04
C LYS A 8 8.82 -3.88 -5.71
N VAL A 9 7.58 -3.73 -5.30
CA VAL A 9 7.14 -2.54 -4.56
C VAL A 9 8.06 -2.31 -3.36
N HIS A 10 8.57 -3.39 -2.81
CA HIS A 10 9.65 -3.41 -1.85
C HIS A 10 10.97 -2.73 -2.29
N VAL A 11 11.42 -2.86 -3.52
CA VAL A 11 12.61 -2.13 -4.01
C VAL A 11 12.32 -0.62 -4.10
N VAL A 12 11.08 -0.27 -4.46
CA VAL A 12 10.59 1.11 -4.40
C VAL A 12 10.53 1.59 -2.96
N ASP A 13 10.00 0.79 -2.05
CA ASP A 13 9.97 1.09 -0.63
C ASP A 13 11.36 1.28 -0.05
N SER A 14 12.32 0.42 -0.39
CA SER A 14 13.70 0.56 0.07
C SER A 14 14.34 1.86 -0.40
N LYS A 15 14.06 2.31 -1.62
CA LYS A 15 14.51 3.60 -2.14
C LYS A 15 13.75 4.77 -1.51
N THR A 16 12.47 4.62 -1.28
CA THR A 16 11.62 5.61 -0.62
C THR A 16 11.98 5.76 0.85
N ILE A 17 12.27 4.66 1.53
CA ILE A 17 12.77 4.63 2.92
C ILE A 17 14.10 5.37 3.05
N ALA A 18 15.00 5.28 2.06
CA ALA A 18 16.23 6.04 2.04
C ALA A 18 15.98 7.57 1.97
N LEU A 19 14.85 7.99 1.42
CA LEU A 19 14.44 9.41 1.33
C LEU A 19 13.58 9.87 2.51
N GLY A 20 12.89 8.94 3.19
CA GLY A 20 11.95 9.31 4.25
C GLY A 20 11.46 8.12 5.07
N SER A 21 10.15 7.98 5.19
CA SER A 21 9.47 6.92 5.94
C SER A 21 8.42 6.22 5.07
N ALA A 22 8.26 4.92 5.27
CA ALA A 22 7.17 4.14 4.75
C ALA A 22 6.33 3.59 5.91
N ILE A 23 5.02 3.43 5.69
CA ILE A 23 4.08 2.97 6.70
C ILE A 23 3.31 1.77 6.14
N LEU A 24 3.35 0.66 6.87
CA LEU A 24 2.54 -0.53 6.60
C LEU A 24 1.43 -0.63 7.64
N THR A 25 0.19 -0.81 7.20
CA THR A 25 -0.99 -0.93 8.05
C THR A 25 -1.86 -2.13 7.64
N GLU A 26 -3.10 -2.16 8.07
CA GLU A 26 -4.06 -3.27 7.87
C GLU A 26 -3.63 -4.54 8.63
N VAL A 27 -3.45 -4.39 9.94
CA VAL A 27 -2.96 -5.47 10.82
C VAL A 27 -3.73 -6.79 10.69
N PRO A 28 -5.08 -6.81 10.58
CA PRO A 28 -5.82 -8.05 10.38
C PRO A 28 -5.46 -8.79 9.09
N GLU A 29 -4.97 -8.10 8.08
CA GLU A 29 -4.53 -8.70 6.82
C GLU A 29 -3.18 -9.42 6.93
N MET A 30 -2.46 -9.24 8.05
CA MET A 30 -1.15 -9.83 8.31
C MET A 30 -1.22 -11.15 9.09
N PHE A 31 -2.40 -11.51 9.60
CA PHE A 31 -2.58 -12.72 10.40
C PHE A 31 -2.25 -13.97 9.58
N GLY A 32 -1.42 -14.85 10.15
CA GLY A 32 -0.88 -16.03 9.48
C GLY A 32 0.51 -15.84 8.86
N ALA A 33 0.99 -14.59 8.70
CA ALA A 33 2.32 -14.27 8.20
C ALA A 33 3.15 -13.40 9.17
N GLU A 34 2.74 -13.31 10.42
CA GLU A 34 3.36 -12.46 11.44
C GLU A 34 4.85 -12.74 11.62
N GLY A 35 5.28 -14.01 11.47
CA GLY A 35 6.68 -14.40 11.61
C GLY A 35 7.62 -13.65 10.68
N PHE A 36 7.17 -13.31 9.47
CA PHE A 36 7.98 -12.53 8.52
C PHE A 36 8.19 -11.09 8.97
N LEU A 37 7.25 -10.52 9.71
CA LEU A 37 7.38 -9.19 10.30
C LEU A 37 8.29 -9.22 11.53
N MET A 38 8.07 -10.19 12.42
CA MET A 38 8.82 -10.33 13.67
C MET A 38 10.31 -10.45 13.44
N ASN A 39 10.72 -11.21 12.41
CA ASN A 39 12.12 -11.40 12.03
C ASN A 39 12.81 -10.15 11.51
N ARG A 40 12.07 -9.08 11.25
CA ARG A 40 12.56 -7.82 10.68
C ARG A 40 12.57 -6.66 11.66
N CYS A 41 12.11 -6.86 12.88
CA CYS A 41 12.14 -5.83 13.91
C CYS A 41 13.59 -5.48 14.27
N ILE A 42 13.91 -4.17 14.29
CA ILE A 42 15.27 -3.68 14.46
C ILE A 42 15.86 -4.04 15.84
N ASN A 43 15.00 -4.20 16.84
CA ASN A 43 15.38 -4.53 18.20
C ASN A 43 14.23 -5.19 18.97
N ARG A 44 14.50 -5.58 20.22
CA ARG A 44 13.53 -6.25 21.07
C ARG A 44 12.32 -5.40 21.42
N GLU A 45 12.49 -4.10 21.62
CA GLU A 45 11.38 -3.19 21.94
C GLU A 45 10.38 -3.12 20.78
N VAL A 46 10.86 -2.95 19.55
CA VAL A 46 10.01 -2.93 18.35
C VAL A 46 9.34 -4.29 18.13
N PHE A 47 10.04 -5.39 18.40
CA PHE A 47 9.47 -6.73 18.35
C PHE A 47 8.30 -6.85 19.34
N ASP A 48 8.48 -6.47 20.59
CA ASP A 48 7.44 -6.56 21.61
C ASP A 48 6.22 -5.69 21.26
N LYS A 49 6.43 -4.45 20.78
CA LYS A 49 5.36 -3.59 20.26
C LYS A 49 4.60 -4.25 19.08
N ALA A 50 5.30 -4.92 18.16
CA ALA A 50 4.66 -5.61 17.03
C ALA A 50 3.81 -6.80 17.52
N VAL A 51 4.31 -7.58 18.49
CA VAL A 51 3.56 -8.66 19.12
C VAL A 51 2.30 -8.12 19.79
N ASP A 52 2.43 -7.05 20.58
CA ASP A 52 1.31 -6.42 21.28
C ASP A 52 0.26 -5.88 20.32
N MET A 53 0.70 -5.25 19.21
CA MET A 53 -0.19 -4.76 18.16
C MET A 53 -1.02 -5.88 17.54
N ILE A 54 -0.38 -6.98 17.13
CA ILE A 54 -1.05 -8.11 16.46
C ILE A 54 -1.99 -8.82 17.44
N ASN A 55 -1.52 -9.12 18.65
CA ASN A 55 -2.34 -9.77 19.66
C ASN A 55 -3.46 -8.86 20.15
N GLY A 56 -3.23 -7.56 20.22
CA GLY A 56 -4.24 -6.57 20.57
C GLY A 56 -5.41 -6.59 19.58
N PHE A 57 -5.14 -6.67 18.27
CA PHE A 57 -6.20 -6.81 17.27
C PHE A 57 -6.96 -8.14 17.38
N LYS A 58 -6.26 -9.26 17.59
CA LYS A 58 -6.91 -10.56 17.81
C LYS A 58 -7.84 -10.50 19.04
N SER A 59 -7.36 -9.92 20.12
CA SER A 59 -8.14 -9.74 21.35
C SER A 59 -9.34 -8.80 21.13
N TYR A 60 -9.19 -7.77 20.33
CA TYR A 60 -10.28 -6.87 19.96
C TYR A 60 -11.41 -7.61 19.23
N PHE A 61 -11.10 -8.42 18.20
CA PHE A 61 -12.11 -9.24 17.54
C PHE A 61 -12.81 -10.21 18.50
N ILE A 62 -12.04 -10.92 19.31
CA ILE A 62 -12.59 -11.87 20.30
C ILE A 62 -13.53 -11.16 21.29
N SER A 63 -13.17 -9.97 21.77
CA SER A 63 -13.99 -9.21 22.72
C SER A 63 -15.32 -8.72 22.14
N HIS A 64 -15.44 -8.65 20.81
CA HIS A 64 -16.64 -8.28 20.08
C HIS A 64 -17.37 -9.49 19.48
N ASN A 65 -16.97 -10.72 19.84
CA ASN A 65 -17.50 -11.98 19.28
C ASN A 65 -17.36 -12.09 17.75
N GLU A 66 -16.31 -11.46 17.18
CA GLU A 66 -16.01 -11.52 15.75
C GLU A 66 -14.96 -12.58 15.45
N VAL A 67 -14.97 -13.09 14.22
CA VAL A 67 -14.04 -14.13 13.76
C VAL A 67 -12.68 -13.51 13.46
N VAL A 68 -11.62 -14.06 14.08
CA VAL A 68 -10.25 -13.54 13.88
C VAL A 68 -9.70 -13.88 12.50
N TYR A 69 -10.01 -15.06 11.95
CA TYR A 69 -9.42 -15.62 10.73
C TYR A 69 -10.47 -15.75 9.61
N GLU A 70 -11.11 -14.65 9.21
CA GLU A 70 -12.15 -14.67 8.19
C GLU A 70 -11.61 -14.53 6.75
N ASN A 71 -10.41 -13.99 6.60
CA ASN A 71 -9.74 -13.89 5.30
C ASN A 71 -9.36 -15.28 4.72
N PRO A 72 -9.31 -15.42 3.39
CA PRO A 72 -9.60 -14.42 2.35
C PRO A 72 -11.10 -14.26 2.09
N SER A 73 -11.48 -13.06 1.66
CA SER A 73 -12.86 -12.76 1.27
C SER A 73 -13.30 -13.58 0.04
N PRO A 74 -14.62 -13.74 -0.21
CA PRO A 74 -15.10 -14.45 -1.40
C PRO A 74 -14.48 -13.94 -2.71
N GLY A 75 -14.33 -12.62 -2.85
CA GLY A 75 -13.72 -12.02 -4.02
C GLY A 75 -12.23 -12.31 -4.20
N ASN A 76 -11.50 -12.47 -3.11
CA ASN A 76 -10.09 -12.92 -3.17
C ASN A 76 -10.00 -14.38 -3.61
N ARG A 77 -10.89 -15.26 -3.11
CA ARG A 77 -10.95 -16.67 -3.49
C ARG A 77 -11.27 -16.87 -4.96
N GLU A 78 -12.23 -16.13 -5.51
CA GLU A 78 -12.52 -16.08 -6.94
C GLU A 78 -11.32 -15.65 -7.78
N GLY A 79 -10.47 -14.76 -7.24
CA GLY A 79 -9.23 -14.30 -7.87
C GLY A 79 -8.03 -15.23 -7.69
N GLY A 80 -8.19 -16.39 -7.00
CA GLY A 80 -7.15 -17.39 -6.81
C GLY A 80 -6.40 -17.32 -5.48
N ILE A 81 -6.71 -16.37 -4.59
CA ILE A 81 -6.15 -16.33 -3.23
C ILE A 81 -7.06 -17.19 -2.35
N THR A 82 -6.63 -18.39 -2.03
CA THR A 82 -7.50 -19.42 -1.43
C THR A 82 -7.24 -19.69 0.03
N THR A 83 -6.08 -19.33 0.55
CA THR A 83 -5.68 -19.56 1.95
C THR A 83 -5.45 -18.25 2.68
N LEU A 84 -5.51 -18.30 4.01
CA LEU A 84 -5.17 -17.15 4.88
C LEU A 84 -3.72 -16.73 4.66
N GLU A 85 -2.82 -17.69 4.56
CA GLU A 85 -1.38 -17.47 4.40
C GLU A 85 -1.06 -16.81 3.06
N ASP A 86 -1.68 -17.22 1.96
CA ASP A 86 -1.52 -16.57 0.65
C ASP A 86 -1.87 -15.08 0.73
N LYS A 87 -3.00 -14.77 1.38
CA LYS A 87 -3.45 -13.39 1.58
C LYS A 87 -2.48 -12.60 2.45
N SER A 88 -2.09 -13.17 3.59
CA SER A 88 -1.25 -12.52 4.59
C SER A 88 0.18 -12.33 4.12
N CYS A 89 0.75 -13.32 3.43
CA CYS A 89 2.09 -13.19 2.83
C CYS A 89 2.13 -12.06 1.82
N GLY A 90 1.12 -11.95 0.94
CA GLY A 90 1.02 -10.84 -0.01
C GLY A 90 0.95 -9.49 0.70
N CYS A 91 0.18 -9.38 1.78
CA CYS A 91 0.07 -8.16 2.56
C CYS A 91 1.40 -7.75 3.23
N VAL A 92 2.07 -8.71 3.86
CA VAL A 92 3.36 -8.48 4.53
C VAL A 92 4.46 -8.11 3.52
N GLN A 93 4.43 -8.68 2.31
CA GLN A 93 5.39 -8.38 1.25
C GLN A 93 5.35 -6.93 0.76
N LYS A 94 4.25 -6.21 0.94
CA LYS A 94 4.18 -4.77 0.63
C LYS A 94 5.22 -3.95 1.41
N GLY A 95 5.56 -4.37 2.61
CA GLY A 95 6.65 -3.78 3.41
C GLY A 95 8.05 -4.28 3.05
N GLY A 96 8.18 -5.18 2.09
CA GLY A 96 9.44 -5.71 1.58
C GLY A 96 10.31 -6.43 2.60
N SER A 97 11.64 -6.33 2.51
CA SER A 97 12.62 -6.90 3.46
C SER A 97 13.29 -5.83 4.35
N ALA A 98 12.83 -4.58 4.29
CA ALA A 98 13.40 -3.52 5.12
C ALA A 98 13.18 -3.80 6.62
N PRO A 99 14.13 -3.43 7.49
CA PRO A 99 13.93 -3.51 8.93
C PRO A 99 12.74 -2.67 9.38
N ILE A 100 11.95 -3.18 10.29
CA ILE A 100 10.86 -2.43 10.94
C ILE A 100 11.48 -1.57 12.03
N MET A 101 11.36 -0.26 11.86
CA MET A 101 12.01 0.73 12.71
C MET A 101 11.19 1.12 13.93
N ASP A 102 9.86 1.12 13.79
CA ASP A 102 8.93 1.39 14.89
C ASP A 102 7.54 0.80 14.61
N VAL A 103 6.73 0.73 15.66
CA VAL A 103 5.32 0.38 15.64
C VAL A 103 4.55 1.48 16.35
N VAL A 104 3.64 2.12 15.64
CA VAL A 104 2.88 3.26 16.15
C VAL A 104 1.40 2.92 16.33
N GLY A 105 0.78 3.52 17.33
CA GLY A 105 -0.62 3.34 17.65
C GLY A 105 -1.57 4.01 16.66
N TYR A 106 -2.85 3.65 16.74
CA TYR A 106 -3.91 4.26 15.92
C TYR A 106 -4.04 5.76 16.23
N GLY A 107 -3.85 6.58 15.19
CA GLY A 107 -3.88 8.05 15.33
C GLY A 107 -2.54 8.70 15.70
N ASP A 108 -1.52 7.91 16.02
CA ASP A 108 -0.19 8.40 16.28
C ASP A 108 0.56 8.76 14.98
N ARG A 109 1.52 9.68 15.11
CA ARG A 109 2.37 10.09 13.99
C ARG A 109 3.65 9.28 13.92
N VAL A 110 4.03 8.92 12.71
CA VAL A 110 5.33 8.31 12.44
C VAL A 110 6.43 9.35 12.60
N CYS A 111 7.42 9.04 13.46
CA CYS A 111 8.58 9.89 13.74
C CYS A 111 9.90 9.25 13.31
N GLN A 112 9.93 7.95 13.07
CA GLN A 112 11.15 7.23 12.68
C GLN A 112 11.26 7.12 11.16
N LYS A 113 12.47 7.34 10.65
CA LYS A 113 12.78 7.06 9.24
C LYS A 113 12.84 5.55 9.01
N GLY A 114 12.45 5.12 7.84
CA GLY A 114 12.42 3.72 7.45
C GLY A 114 11.02 3.13 7.46
N LEU A 115 10.91 1.81 7.52
CA LEU A 115 9.62 1.12 7.54
C LEU A 115 9.04 1.13 8.96
N ASN A 116 7.82 1.63 9.08
CA ASN A 116 7.05 1.65 10.32
C ASN A 116 5.76 0.85 10.17
N MET A 117 5.32 0.20 11.23
CA MET A 117 4.01 -0.43 11.28
C MET A 117 3.03 0.50 12.00
N LEU A 118 1.80 0.58 11.48
CA LEU A 118 0.72 1.38 12.08
C LEU A 118 -0.42 0.46 12.50
N TYR A 119 -0.88 0.59 13.73
CA TYR A 119 -2.12 -0.02 14.20
C TYR A 119 -3.30 0.50 13.39
N GLY A 120 -3.84 -0.32 12.49
CA GLY A 120 -4.96 0.05 11.62
C GLY A 120 -5.76 -1.18 11.19
N PRO A 121 -7.09 -1.05 11.00
CA PRO A 121 -7.97 -2.15 10.59
C PRO A 121 -7.80 -2.49 9.11
N GLY A 122 -8.33 -3.65 8.70
CA GLY A 122 -8.34 -4.12 7.30
C GLY A 122 -9.44 -3.50 6.43
N ASN A 123 -9.83 -2.26 6.66
CA ASN A 123 -10.82 -1.54 5.88
C ASN A 123 -10.17 -0.38 5.12
N ASP A 124 -10.23 -0.40 3.80
CA ASP A 124 -9.55 0.56 2.90
C ASP A 124 -9.75 2.02 3.31
N LEU A 125 -11.00 2.42 3.62
CA LEU A 125 -11.31 3.80 3.99
C LEU A 125 -10.63 4.19 5.30
N VAL A 126 -10.74 3.33 6.30
CA VAL A 126 -10.21 3.62 7.65
C VAL A 126 -8.70 3.52 7.65
N SER A 127 -8.12 2.49 7.02
CA SER A 127 -6.67 2.29 6.96
C SER A 127 -5.96 3.42 6.21
N ALA A 128 -6.48 3.82 5.05
CA ALA A 128 -5.89 4.91 4.26
C ALA A 128 -6.02 6.27 4.97
N THR A 129 -7.11 6.50 5.71
CA THR A 129 -7.27 7.69 6.54
C THR A 129 -6.29 7.68 7.72
N ALA A 130 -6.11 6.52 8.37
CA ALA A 130 -5.14 6.34 9.44
C ALA A 130 -3.70 6.57 8.97
N LEU A 131 -3.33 6.06 7.77
CA LEU A 131 -2.03 6.36 7.15
C LEU A 131 -1.81 7.85 6.97
N THR A 132 -2.83 8.58 6.48
CA THR A 132 -2.74 10.02 6.29
C THR A 132 -2.61 10.76 7.63
N ALA A 133 -3.37 10.37 8.64
CA ALA A 133 -3.27 10.91 10.00
C ALA A 133 -1.89 10.65 10.62
N ALA A 134 -1.30 9.48 10.36
CA ALA A 134 0.05 9.13 10.80
C ALA A 134 1.16 9.91 10.08
N GLY A 135 0.81 10.71 9.07
CA GLY A 135 1.74 11.60 8.36
C GLY A 135 2.10 11.16 6.95
N ALA A 136 1.41 10.18 6.36
CA ALA A 136 1.64 9.80 4.98
C ALA A 136 1.25 10.94 4.02
N HIS A 137 2.17 11.33 3.15
CA HIS A 137 1.95 12.35 2.12
C HIS A 137 1.41 11.75 0.82
N MET A 138 1.46 10.43 0.69
CA MET A 138 0.98 9.67 -0.47
C MET A 138 0.58 8.26 -0.02
N VAL A 139 -0.47 7.73 -0.62
CA VAL A 139 -0.91 6.35 -0.43
C VAL A 139 -0.67 5.58 -1.72
N LEU A 140 0.08 4.49 -1.66
CA LEU A 140 0.24 3.52 -2.74
C LEU A 140 -0.82 2.43 -2.56
N PHE A 141 -1.81 2.42 -3.44
CA PHE A 141 -2.98 1.56 -3.32
C PHE A 141 -2.97 0.49 -4.41
N THR A 142 -2.62 -0.74 -4.04
CA THR A 142 -2.66 -1.88 -4.97
C THR A 142 -4.06 -2.48 -5.04
N THR A 143 -4.54 -2.82 -6.23
CA THR A 143 -5.87 -3.38 -6.41
C THR A 143 -5.95 -4.35 -7.59
N GLY A 144 -6.67 -5.46 -7.41
CA GLY A 144 -6.95 -6.44 -8.45
C GLY A 144 -8.31 -6.24 -9.14
N ARG A 145 -9.25 -5.51 -8.52
CA ARG A 145 -10.60 -5.25 -9.04
C ARG A 145 -10.89 -3.80 -9.33
N GLY A 146 -10.13 -2.89 -8.73
CA GLY A 146 -10.30 -1.44 -8.83
C GLY A 146 -11.41 -0.91 -7.93
N THR A 147 -11.15 0.24 -7.33
CA THR A 147 -12.11 0.99 -6.52
C THR A 147 -12.01 2.47 -6.85
N PRO A 148 -13.11 3.25 -6.86
CA PRO A 148 -13.06 4.70 -7.04
C PRO A 148 -12.55 5.43 -5.81
N PHE A 149 -12.38 4.74 -4.67
CA PHE A 149 -11.94 5.33 -3.41
C PHE A 149 -10.59 6.04 -3.54
N GLY A 150 -10.45 7.19 -2.91
CA GLY A 150 -9.19 7.92 -2.71
C GLY A 150 -9.06 8.35 -1.25
N ALA A 151 -7.85 8.29 -0.71
CA ALA A 151 -7.54 8.75 0.64
C ALA A 151 -7.51 10.30 0.72
N PRO A 152 -7.47 10.88 1.93
CA PRO A 152 -7.26 12.33 2.10
C PRO A 152 -5.90 12.83 1.60
N ALA A 153 -4.92 11.94 1.41
CA ALA A 153 -3.65 12.22 0.73
C ALA A 153 -3.71 11.73 -0.73
N PRO A 154 -2.87 12.24 -1.64
CA PRO A 154 -2.74 11.72 -3.00
C PRO A 154 -2.65 10.20 -2.99
N THR A 155 -3.59 9.55 -3.70
CA THR A 155 -3.71 8.09 -3.73
C THR A 155 -3.37 7.59 -5.11
N MET A 156 -2.23 6.92 -5.23
CA MET A 156 -1.79 6.33 -6.48
C MET A 156 -2.31 4.90 -6.60
N LYS A 157 -3.17 4.66 -7.61
CA LYS A 157 -3.79 3.36 -7.84
C LYS A 157 -2.98 2.50 -8.79
N ILE A 158 -2.56 1.36 -8.26
CA ILE A 158 -1.71 0.39 -8.95
C ILE A 158 -2.55 -0.84 -9.28
N ALA A 159 -2.80 -1.11 -10.56
CA ALA A 159 -3.46 -2.34 -10.98
C ALA A 159 -2.48 -3.51 -10.93
N THR A 160 -2.90 -4.63 -10.36
CA THR A 160 -2.13 -5.87 -10.30
C THR A 160 -2.31 -6.76 -11.54
N ASN A 161 -3.16 -6.34 -12.48
CA ASN A 161 -3.40 -7.03 -13.75
C ASN A 161 -3.77 -6.04 -14.88
N THR A 162 -3.33 -6.34 -16.08
CA THR A 162 -3.56 -5.50 -17.27
C THR A 162 -5.04 -5.39 -17.66
N PRO A 163 -5.88 -6.44 -17.58
CA PRO A 163 -7.30 -6.29 -17.86
C PRO A 163 -7.99 -5.21 -17.01
N LEU A 164 -7.64 -5.10 -15.75
CA LEU A 164 -8.15 -4.03 -14.89
C LEU A 164 -7.68 -2.65 -15.35
N ALA A 165 -6.37 -2.50 -15.61
CA ALA A 165 -5.78 -1.24 -16.04
C ALA A 165 -6.44 -0.73 -17.34
N MET A 166 -6.66 -1.62 -18.30
CA MET A 166 -7.33 -1.30 -19.56
C MET A 166 -8.81 -0.95 -19.38
N LYS A 167 -9.55 -1.75 -18.58
CA LYS A 167 -10.99 -1.56 -18.34
C LYS A 167 -11.30 -0.28 -17.56
N LYS A 168 -10.43 0.11 -16.64
CA LYS A 168 -10.62 1.24 -15.73
C LYS A 168 -9.48 2.26 -15.84
N ALA A 169 -9.06 2.57 -17.06
CA ALA A 169 -7.92 3.43 -17.35
C ALA A 169 -7.98 4.82 -16.69
N ASN A 170 -9.20 5.33 -16.44
CA ASN A 170 -9.43 6.60 -15.74
C ASN A 170 -9.41 6.50 -14.20
N TRP A 171 -9.28 5.28 -13.64
CA TRP A 171 -9.17 5.05 -12.20
C TRP A 171 -7.80 4.54 -11.78
N ILE A 172 -7.04 4.01 -12.74
CA ILE A 172 -5.74 3.37 -12.50
C ILE A 172 -4.62 4.30 -12.98
N ASP A 173 -3.68 4.55 -12.11
CA ASP A 173 -2.53 5.41 -12.38
C ASP A 173 -1.33 4.63 -12.93
N PHE A 174 -1.19 3.36 -12.52
CA PHE A 174 -0.05 2.53 -12.90
C PHE A 174 -0.47 1.08 -13.15
N ASN A 175 -0.04 0.50 -14.27
CA ASN A 175 -0.28 -0.90 -14.60
C ASN A 175 0.93 -1.77 -14.24
N ALA A 176 0.83 -2.52 -13.15
CA ALA A 176 1.82 -3.50 -12.75
C ALA A 176 1.54 -4.91 -13.31
N GLY A 177 0.39 -5.10 -13.95
CA GLY A 177 0.01 -6.36 -14.58
C GLY A 177 0.95 -6.80 -15.71
N THR A 178 1.71 -5.88 -16.29
CA THR A 178 2.71 -6.16 -17.33
C THR A 178 3.75 -7.19 -16.89
N VAL A 179 4.06 -7.27 -15.58
CA VAL A 179 4.94 -8.28 -15.02
C VAL A 179 4.28 -9.66 -15.09
N ALA A 180 3.00 -9.74 -14.73
CA ALA A 180 2.23 -10.99 -14.78
C ALA A 180 2.05 -11.48 -16.21
N ASP A 181 1.89 -10.56 -17.16
CA ASP A 181 1.75 -10.85 -18.59
C ASP A 181 3.09 -11.24 -19.26
N GLY A 182 4.22 -11.07 -18.56
CA GLY A 182 5.55 -11.30 -19.10
C GLY A 182 6.00 -10.26 -20.15
N THR A 183 5.30 -9.11 -20.25
CA THR A 183 5.61 -8.06 -21.23
C THR A 183 6.62 -7.03 -20.71
N ALA A 184 6.87 -7.00 -19.42
CA ALA A 184 7.93 -6.22 -18.79
C ALA A 184 8.58 -7.02 -17.67
N SER A 185 9.86 -6.77 -17.44
CA SER A 185 10.53 -7.36 -16.29
C SER A 185 10.09 -6.68 -14.99
N LEU A 186 10.27 -7.39 -13.89
CA LEU A 186 9.97 -6.90 -12.57
C LEU A 186 10.84 -5.68 -12.20
N ASP A 187 12.14 -5.70 -12.59
CA ASP A 187 13.08 -4.59 -12.32
C ASP A 187 12.75 -3.32 -13.10
N GLU A 188 12.39 -3.46 -14.37
CA GLU A 188 11.92 -2.34 -15.19
C GLU A 188 10.65 -1.74 -14.60
N THR A 189 9.64 -2.57 -14.32
CA THR A 189 8.37 -2.13 -13.74
C THR A 189 8.53 -1.45 -12.38
N ALA A 190 9.40 -1.99 -11.52
CA ALA A 190 9.70 -1.38 -10.22
C ALA A 190 10.41 -0.02 -10.37
N THR A 191 11.32 0.09 -11.35
CA THR A 191 12.00 1.35 -11.66
C THR A 191 11.03 2.41 -12.16
N ASP A 192 10.12 2.03 -13.04
CA ASP A 192 9.12 2.93 -13.61
C ASP A 192 8.10 3.36 -12.56
N LEU A 193 7.67 2.44 -11.68
CA LEU A 193 6.82 2.77 -10.55
C LEU A 193 7.51 3.79 -9.62
N PHE A 194 8.78 3.58 -9.31
CA PHE A 194 9.54 4.53 -8.49
C PHE A 194 9.62 5.92 -9.12
N ARG A 195 9.90 6.01 -10.42
CA ARG A 195 9.90 7.28 -11.17
C ARG A 195 8.53 7.94 -11.12
N TYR A 196 7.46 7.14 -11.28
CA TYR A 196 6.10 7.65 -11.21
C TYR A 196 5.78 8.22 -9.81
N VAL A 197 6.20 7.54 -8.74
CA VAL A 197 6.07 8.04 -7.34
C VAL A 197 6.77 9.39 -7.19
N LEU A 198 7.99 9.53 -7.70
CA LEU A 198 8.71 10.80 -7.68
C LEU A 198 7.99 11.89 -8.47
N ASP A 199 7.48 11.58 -9.66
CA ASP A 199 6.70 12.52 -10.48
C ASP A 199 5.45 13.04 -9.76
N VAL A 200 4.77 12.17 -9.01
CA VAL A 200 3.61 12.57 -8.18
C VAL A 200 4.08 13.42 -7.00
N ALA A 201 5.13 12.99 -6.31
CA ALA A 201 5.67 13.72 -5.15
C ALA A 201 6.16 15.13 -5.51
N PHE A 202 6.76 15.31 -6.68
CA PHE A 202 7.19 16.62 -7.20
C PHE A 202 6.08 17.42 -7.89
N GLY A 203 4.85 16.90 -7.91
CA GLY A 203 3.71 17.58 -8.53
C GLY A 203 3.71 17.59 -10.07
N SER A 204 4.65 16.93 -10.73
CA SER A 204 4.77 16.92 -12.19
C SER A 204 3.53 16.35 -12.88
N LYS A 205 2.95 15.29 -12.32
CA LYS A 205 1.72 14.64 -12.82
C LYS A 205 0.50 15.50 -12.56
N THR A 206 0.38 16.08 -11.36
CA THR A 206 -0.72 16.98 -10.98
C THR A 206 -0.74 18.20 -11.89
N LYS A 207 0.40 18.85 -12.10
CA LYS A 207 0.51 20.02 -12.98
C LYS A 207 0.07 19.71 -14.41
N LYS A 208 0.49 18.56 -14.96
CA LYS A 208 0.06 18.12 -16.31
C LYS A 208 -1.44 17.85 -16.37
N ALA A 209 -2.02 17.20 -15.36
CA ALA A 209 -3.46 16.92 -15.31
C ALA A 209 -4.28 18.21 -15.23
N VAL A 210 -3.85 19.18 -14.39
CA VAL A 210 -4.51 20.49 -14.28
C VAL A 210 -4.43 21.24 -15.61
N ALA A 211 -3.27 21.31 -16.23
CA ALA A 211 -3.10 21.98 -17.54
C ALA A 211 -3.97 21.34 -18.64
N ALA A 212 -4.07 20.00 -18.68
CA ALA A 212 -4.94 19.29 -19.61
C ALA A 212 -6.42 19.61 -19.36
N TYR A 213 -6.86 19.66 -18.09
CA TYR A 213 -8.21 20.06 -17.72
C TYR A 213 -8.50 21.52 -18.13
N GLN A 214 -7.60 22.44 -17.82
CA GLN A 214 -7.71 23.85 -18.19
C GLN A 214 -7.84 24.01 -19.72
N SER A 215 -6.99 23.32 -20.48
CA SER A 215 -7.09 23.30 -21.95
C SER A 215 -8.44 22.79 -22.43
N SER A 216 -8.98 21.72 -21.82
CA SER A 216 -10.31 21.17 -22.17
C SER A 216 -11.46 22.12 -21.86
N LYS A 217 -11.26 23.10 -21.00
CA LYS A 217 -12.23 24.14 -20.60
C LYS A 217 -11.94 25.52 -21.26
N SER A 218 -11.00 25.57 -22.19
CA SER A 218 -10.56 26.81 -22.84
C SER A 218 -10.02 27.85 -21.84
N LEU A 219 -9.41 27.38 -20.76
CA LEU A 219 -8.72 28.19 -19.77
C LEU A 219 -7.22 28.27 -20.09
N THR A 220 -6.52 29.22 -19.49
CA THR A 220 -5.05 29.27 -19.57
C THR A 220 -4.44 28.02 -18.97
N ALA A 221 -3.65 27.28 -19.74
CA ALA A 221 -3.08 26.00 -19.34
C ALA A 221 -1.74 26.19 -18.61
N ASP A 222 -1.76 26.76 -17.41
CA ASP A 222 -0.59 27.00 -16.58
C ASP A 222 -0.30 25.87 -15.56
N GLY A 223 -1.24 24.94 -15.40
CA GLY A 223 -1.14 23.82 -14.46
C GLY A 223 -1.30 24.25 -12.99
N ILE A 224 -1.88 25.42 -12.71
CA ILE A 224 -2.13 25.94 -11.39
C ILE A 224 -3.63 25.86 -11.09
N CYS A 225 -3.98 25.28 -9.95
CA CYS A 225 -5.35 25.30 -9.45
C CYS A 225 -5.63 26.69 -8.86
N GLY A 226 -6.52 27.45 -9.50
CA GLY A 226 -7.01 28.72 -8.97
C GLY A 226 -8.10 28.52 -7.93
#